data_469b4a0a26fa6d086acab9d47f8767b4
#
_entry.id   469b4a0a26fa6d086acab9d47f8767b4
#
_cell.length_a   1.000
_cell.length_b   1.000
_cell.length_c   1.000
_cell.angle_alpha   90.00
_cell.angle_beta   90.00
_cell.angle_gamma   90.00
#
_symmetry.space_group_name_H-M   'P 1'
#
loop_
_entity.id
_entity.type
_entity.pdbx_description
1 polymer ?
#
loop_
_entity_poly.entity_id
_entity_poly.type
_entity_poly.pdbx_seq_one_letter_code
_entity_poly.pdbx_strand_id
1 'polypeptide(L)'
;MPNADTDGREIHQLIEKFCLDNNNCRAFTSLGQLRYLSCLKYVEVVVGNSSSGLLEVPSFGIPTVNIGDRQKGRLKAESIIDCDPKKDCISTAIERATSLDFKNSCKLVKNPYGNGGASELIIRKIEDTDLLNILEKEFYDVKFS
;
A
#
# COMPACT_ATOMS: atom_id res chain seq x y z
N MET A 1 -11.48 -7.43 1.21
CA MET A 1 -12.02 -8.20 2.37
C MET A 1 -10.99 -8.19 3.48
N PRO A 2 -11.40 -8.09 4.76
CA PRO A 2 -10.48 -8.17 5.88
C PRO A 2 -9.79 -9.53 5.93
N ASN A 3 -8.58 -9.56 6.48
CA ASN A 3 -7.85 -10.79 6.73
C ASN A 3 -8.55 -11.63 7.81
N ALA A 4 -8.12 -12.87 8.03
CA ALA A 4 -8.67 -13.80 9.01
C ALA A 4 -8.36 -13.40 10.48
N ASP A 5 -8.34 -12.12 10.78
CA ASP A 5 -8.20 -11.59 12.13
C ASP A 5 -9.50 -11.81 12.93
N THR A 6 -9.43 -11.71 14.25
CA THR A 6 -10.51 -12.08 15.19
C THR A 6 -11.85 -11.41 14.86
N ASP A 7 -11.82 -10.16 14.38
CA ASP A 7 -13.02 -9.38 14.04
C ASP A 7 -13.36 -9.42 12.53
N GLY A 8 -12.62 -10.20 11.75
CA GLY A 8 -12.76 -10.24 10.29
C GLY A 8 -14.16 -10.65 9.81
N ARG A 9 -14.85 -11.52 10.56
CA ARG A 9 -16.20 -11.99 10.22
C ARG A 9 -17.25 -10.89 10.37
N GLU A 10 -17.18 -10.12 11.44
CA GLU A 10 -18.12 -9.01 11.70
C GLU A 10 -17.96 -7.91 10.66
N ILE A 11 -16.71 -7.53 10.35
CA ILE A 11 -16.40 -6.56 9.30
C ILE A 11 -16.91 -7.06 7.94
N HIS A 12 -16.76 -8.35 7.65
CA HIS A 12 -17.27 -8.94 6.41
C HIS A 12 -18.78 -8.79 6.27
N GLN A 13 -19.54 -9.12 7.32
CA GLN A 13 -20.99 -8.98 7.35
C GLN A 13 -21.43 -7.53 7.18
N LEU A 14 -20.74 -6.58 7.82
CA LEU A 14 -21.01 -5.16 7.67
C LEU A 14 -20.80 -4.67 6.23
N ILE A 15 -19.70 -5.11 5.59
CA ILE A 15 -19.41 -4.77 4.19
C ILE A 15 -20.48 -5.36 3.26
N GLU A 16 -20.84 -6.63 3.43
CA GLU A 16 -21.87 -7.28 2.61
C GLU A 16 -23.21 -6.57 2.73
N LYS A 17 -23.63 -6.27 3.96
CA LYS A 17 -24.87 -5.52 4.20
C LYS A 17 -24.82 -4.15 3.54
N PHE A 18 -23.71 -3.42 3.70
CA PHE A 18 -23.55 -2.10 3.08
C PHE A 18 -23.64 -2.18 1.54
N CYS A 19 -23.04 -3.19 0.93
CA CYS A 19 -23.12 -3.40 -0.52
C CYS A 19 -24.53 -3.80 -1.01
N LEU A 20 -25.31 -4.49 -0.18
CA LEU A 20 -26.73 -4.79 -0.49
C LEU A 20 -27.60 -3.53 -0.46
N ASP A 21 -27.34 -2.65 0.51
CA ASP A 21 -28.09 -1.42 0.68
C ASP A 21 -27.67 -0.29 -0.31
N ASN A 22 -26.53 -0.44 -0.99
CA ASN A 22 -25.94 0.58 -1.87
C ASN A 22 -25.54 0.00 -3.24
N ASN A 23 -26.34 0.26 -4.25
CA ASN A 23 -26.17 -0.29 -5.61
C ASN A 23 -24.87 0.12 -6.34
N ASN A 24 -24.22 1.19 -5.87
CA ASN A 24 -22.93 1.70 -6.38
C ASN A 24 -21.73 1.08 -5.68
N CYS A 25 -21.93 0.17 -4.73
CA CYS A 25 -20.88 -0.51 -3.99
C CYS A 25 -20.69 -1.95 -4.45
N ARG A 26 -19.47 -2.46 -4.40
CA ARG A 26 -19.14 -3.85 -4.71
C ARG A 26 -18.09 -4.35 -3.72
N ALA A 27 -18.26 -5.58 -3.25
CA ALA A 27 -17.30 -6.26 -2.38
C ALA A 27 -16.70 -7.47 -3.12
N PHE A 28 -15.40 -7.65 -2.96
CA PHE A 28 -14.66 -8.78 -3.52
C PHE A 28 -13.82 -9.41 -2.41
N THR A 29 -13.83 -10.71 -2.30
CA THR A 29 -12.96 -11.45 -1.37
C THR A 29 -11.49 -11.24 -1.73
N SER A 30 -11.17 -11.31 -3.02
CA SER A 30 -9.87 -10.98 -3.57
C SER A 30 -10.02 -10.60 -5.04
N LEU A 31 -9.30 -9.58 -5.47
CA LEU A 31 -9.18 -9.23 -6.89
C LEU A 31 -8.00 -9.96 -7.55
N GLY A 32 -7.07 -10.50 -6.76
CA GLY A 32 -5.76 -10.89 -7.25
C GLY A 32 -4.92 -9.69 -7.71
N GLN A 33 -3.62 -9.89 -7.89
CA GLN A 33 -2.68 -8.81 -8.17
C GLN A 33 -3.01 -8.04 -9.47
N LEU A 34 -3.19 -8.75 -10.57
CA LEU A 34 -3.40 -8.13 -11.87
C LEU A 34 -4.64 -7.22 -11.90
N ARG A 35 -5.79 -7.74 -11.43
CA ARG A 35 -7.03 -6.96 -11.40
C ARG A 35 -6.95 -5.78 -10.43
N TYR A 36 -6.34 -6.00 -9.25
CA TYR A 36 -6.14 -4.94 -8.28
C TYR A 36 -5.33 -3.79 -8.86
N LEU A 37 -4.14 -4.06 -9.41
CA LEU A 37 -3.30 -3.03 -10.02
C LEU A 37 -3.98 -2.37 -11.24
N SER A 38 -4.78 -3.13 -12.01
CA SER A 38 -5.56 -2.55 -13.10
C SER A 38 -6.64 -1.59 -12.61
N CYS A 39 -7.31 -1.90 -11.50
CA CYS A 39 -8.31 -1.02 -10.90
C CYS A 39 -7.69 0.30 -10.41
N LEU A 40 -6.44 0.30 -9.94
CA LEU A 40 -5.77 1.53 -9.48
C LEU A 40 -5.72 2.63 -10.54
N LYS A 41 -5.78 2.29 -11.82
CA LYS A 41 -5.83 3.28 -12.92
C LYS A 41 -7.15 4.07 -12.99
N TYR A 42 -8.19 3.60 -12.31
CA TYR A 42 -9.55 4.12 -12.42
C TYR A 42 -10.13 4.62 -11.09
N VAL A 43 -9.38 4.49 -10.00
CA VAL A 43 -9.83 4.97 -8.69
C VAL A 43 -9.22 6.34 -8.38
N GLU A 44 -9.93 7.15 -7.61
CA GLU A 44 -9.48 8.49 -7.21
C GLU A 44 -8.70 8.49 -5.91
N VAL A 45 -8.96 7.54 -5.03
CA VAL A 45 -8.32 7.41 -3.72
C VAL A 45 -8.36 5.96 -3.25
N VAL A 46 -7.33 5.54 -2.53
CA VAL A 46 -7.29 4.26 -1.80
C VAL A 46 -7.41 4.55 -0.31
N VAL A 47 -8.33 3.87 0.37
CA VAL A 47 -8.59 4.07 1.80
C VAL A 47 -8.44 2.76 2.55
N GLY A 48 -7.66 2.74 3.62
CA GLY A 48 -7.48 1.55 4.46
C GLY A 48 -6.14 1.53 5.18
N ASN A 49 -5.75 0.35 5.68
CA ASN A 49 -4.51 0.14 6.41
C ASN A 49 -3.60 -0.92 5.76
N SER A 50 -3.84 -1.26 4.49
CA SER A 50 -3.03 -2.22 3.76
C SER A 50 -1.66 -1.65 3.40
N SER A 51 -0.62 -2.50 3.43
CA SER A 51 0.71 -2.12 2.94
C SER A 51 0.73 -1.74 1.46
N SER A 52 -0.20 -2.25 0.66
CA SER A 52 -0.36 -1.89 -0.74
C SER A 52 -0.54 -0.38 -0.95
N GLY A 53 -1.28 0.31 -0.04
CA GLY A 53 -1.42 1.76 -0.05
C GLY A 53 -0.10 2.52 0.01
N LEU A 54 0.94 1.93 0.63
CA LEU A 54 2.27 2.52 0.74
C LEU A 54 3.23 2.06 -0.36
N LEU A 55 3.17 0.77 -0.71
CA LEU A 55 4.14 0.13 -1.59
C LEU A 55 3.82 0.31 -3.08
N GLU A 56 2.55 0.18 -3.44
CA GLU A 56 2.11 0.08 -4.83
C GLU A 56 1.39 1.35 -5.31
N VAL A 57 0.45 1.87 -4.53
CA VAL A 57 -0.42 2.99 -4.91
C VAL A 57 0.35 4.26 -5.31
N PRO A 58 1.44 4.66 -4.65
CA PRO A 58 2.21 5.84 -5.05
C PRO A 58 2.73 5.78 -6.49
N SER A 59 3.03 4.58 -7.01
CA SER A 59 3.47 4.40 -8.40
C SER A 59 2.39 4.73 -9.45
N PHE A 60 1.13 4.83 -9.02
CA PHE A 60 0.00 5.22 -9.87
C PHE A 60 -0.36 6.71 -9.74
N GLY A 61 0.35 7.46 -8.90
CA GLY A 61 0.08 8.88 -8.65
C GLY A 61 -1.28 9.13 -7.99
N ILE A 62 -1.75 8.19 -7.15
CA ILE A 62 -3.06 8.22 -6.51
C ILE A 62 -2.89 8.47 -5.01
N PRO A 63 -3.76 9.29 -4.39
CA PRO A 63 -3.79 9.46 -2.95
C PRO A 63 -4.12 8.17 -2.19
N THR A 64 -3.48 7.99 -1.04
CA THR A 64 -3.84 6.96 -0.06
C THR A 64 -4.21 7.61 1.27
N VAL A 65 -5.36 7.25 1.83
CA VAL A 65 -5.72 7.52 3.22
C VAL A 65 -5.37 6.27 4.04
N ASN A 66 -4.29 6.37 4.83
CA ASN A 66 -3.81 5.30 5.69
C ASN A 66 -4.41 5.44 7.09
N ILE A 67 -5.28 4.50 7.48
CA ILE A 67 -6.02 4.55 8.74
C ILE A 67 -5.27 3.80 9.83
N GLY A 68 -5.03 4.50 10.95
CA GLY A 68 -4.39 3.94 12.13
C GLY A 68 -2.88 3.71 11.97
N ASP A 69 -2.30 2.93 12.86
CA ASP A 69 -0.86 2.82 13.09
C ASP A 69 -0.20 1.54 12.54
N ARG A 70 -0.98 0.64 11.91
CA ARG A 70 -0.46 -0.62 11.37
C ARG A 70 0.76 -0.45 10.45
N GLN A 71 0.86 0.68 9.76
CA GLN A 71 1.96 1.01 8.86
C GLN A 71 2.98 1.98 9.48
N LYS A 72 2.95 2.17 10.79
CA LYS A 72 3.88 3.06 11.51
C LYS A 72 5.33 2.60 11.31
N GLY A 73 6.24 3.57 11.14
CA GLY A 73 7.67 3.31 10.94
C GLY A 73 8.08 2.91 9.52
N ARG A 74 7.14 2.72 8.60
CA ARG A 74 7.46 2.46 7.18
C ARG A 74 7.70 3.77 6.42
N LEU A 75 8.55 3.71 5.40
CA LEU A 75 8.70 4.82 4.46
C LEU A 75 7.36 5.12 3.80
N LYS A 76 7.08 6.40 3.57
CA LYS A 76 5.83 6.87 2.97
C LYS A 76 6.13 7.91 1.89
N ALA A 77 5.39 7.80 0.81
CA ALA A 77 5.35 8.83 -0.21
C ALA A 77 4.50 10.03 0.24
N GLU A 78 4.70 11.19 -0.35
CA GLU A 78 3.92 12.40 -0.06
C GLU A 78 2.44 12.29 -0.45
N SER A 79 2.07 11.27 -1.25
CA SER A 79 0.69 10.95 -1.62
C SER A 79 -0.10 10.24 -0.50
N ILE A 80 0.49 9.99 0.67
CA ILE A 80 -0.13 9.26 1.76
C ILE A 80 -0.55 10.22 2.87
N ILE A 81 -1.82 10.14 3.25
CA ILE A 81 -2.40 10.87 4.38
C ILE A 81 -2.66 9.88 5.50
N ASP A 82 -1.97 10.02 6.63
CA ASP A 82 -2.27 9.25 7.84
C ASP A 82 -3.43 9.89 8.60
N CYS A 83 -4.30 9.07 9.15
CA CYS A 83 -5.37 9.53 10.03
C CYS A 83 -5.68 8.52 11.13
N ASP A 84 -6.20 9.01 12.24
CA ASP A 84 -6.73 8.18 13.32
C ASP A 84 -7.95 7.38 12.84
N PRO A 85 -8.23 6.19 13.45
CA PRO A 85 -9.40 5.37 13.13
C PRO A 85 -10.68 5.95 13.78
N LYS A 86 -10.92 7.23 13.53
CA LYS A 86 -12.12 7.99 13.98
C LYS A 86 -12.85 8.53 12.76
N LYS A 87 -14.17 8.47 12.79
CA LYS A 87 -15.01 8.88 11.66
C LYS A 87 -14.63 10.25 11.11
N ASP A 88 -14.53 11.26 11.98
CA ASP A 88 -14.25 12.65 11.54
C ASP A 88 -12.85 12.79 10.94
N CYS A 89 -11.85 12.11 11.53
CA CYS A 89 -10.48 12.10 10.99
C CYS A 89 -10.44 11.45 9.60
N ILE A 90 -11.14 10.33 9.43
CA ILE A 90 -11.22 9.63 8.15
C ILE A 90 -11.95 10.50 7.11
N SER A 91 -13.08 11.13 7.46
CA SER A 91 -13.81 12.02 6.55
C SER A 91 -12.94 13.18 6.08
N THR A 92 -12.28 13.88 7.00
CA THR A 92 -11.38 15.00 6.68
C THR A 92 -10.20 14.54 5.80
N ALA A 93 -9.64 13.36 6.08
CA ALA A 93 -8.56 12.81 5.27
C ALA A 93 -9.01 12.46 3.84
N ILE A 94 -10.23 11.92 3.68
CA ILE A 94 -10.82 11.63 2.36
C ILE A 94 -11.11 12.93 1.60
N GLU A 95 -11.68 13.93 2.24
CA GLU A 95 -11.92 15.25 1.63
C GLU A 95 -10.63 15.87 1.09
N ARG A 96 -9.56 15.84 1.92
CA ARG A 96 -8.23 16.30 1.48
C ARG A 96 -7.70 15.46 0.32
N ALA A 97 -7.78 14.13 0.40
CA ALA A 97 -7.29 13.21 -0.62
C ALA A 97 -7.99 13.40 -1.97
N THR A 98 -9.28 13.73 -1.96
CA THR A 98 -10.09 13.94 -3.17
C THR A 98 -10.00 15.37 -3.72
N SER A 99 -9.36 16.30 -3.00
CA SER A 99 -9.16 17.67 -3.49
C SER A 99 -8.30 17.68 -4.77
N LEU A 100 -8.59 18.62 -5.67
CA LEU A 100 -7.90 18.72 -6.95
C LEU A 100 -6.40 18.99 -6.77
N ASP A 101 -6.06 19.86 -5.83
CA ASP A 101 -4.67 20.25 -5.56
C ASP A 101 -3.86 19.05 -5.06
N PHE A 102 -4.40 18.27 -4.11
CA PHE A 102 -3.71 17.11 -3.59
C PHE A 102 -3.59 16.00 -4.65
N LYS A 103 -4.63 15.74 -5.43
CA LYS A 103 -4.57 14.77 -6.54
C LYS A 103 -3.53 15.16 -7.59
N ASN A 104 -3.38 16.46 -7.88
CA ASN A 104 -2.36 16.92 -8.81
C ASN A 104 -0.95 16.78 -8.24
N SER A 105 -0.74 17.07 -6.96
CA SER A 105 0.56 16.86 -6.32
C SER A 105 0.96 15.38 -6.30
N CYS A 106 0.01 14.46 -6.10
CA CYS A 106 0.28 13.02 -6.10
C CYS A 106 0.85 12.50 -7.42
N LYS A 107 0.50 13.12 -8.55
CA LYS A 107 1.03 12.73 -9.88
C LYS A 107 2.53 12.96 -10.02
N LEU A 108 3.11 13.84 -9.21
CA LEU A 108 4.53 14.19 -9.23
C LEU A 108 5.34 13.42 -8.18
N VAL A 109 4.67 12.65 -7.34
CA VAL A 109 5.30 11.92 -6.23
C VAL A 109 6.16 10.77 -6.74
N LYS A 110 7.35 10.64 -6.17
CA LYS A 110 8.22 9.48 -6.39
C LYS A 110 7.91 8.41 -5.34
N ASN A 111 7.72 7.18 -5.80
CA ASN A 111 7.55 6.04 -4.89
C ASN A 111 8.89 5.74 -4.19
N PRO A 112 8.98 5.83 -2.85
CA PRO A 112 10.22 5.55 -2.13
C PRO A 112 10.66 4.08 -2.20
N TYR A 113 9.76 3.19 -2.61
CA TYR A 113 10.05 1.76 -2.80
C TYR A 113 10.60 1.42 -4.19
N GLY A 114 10.79 2.40 -5.07
CA GLY A 114 11.43 2.25 -6.37
C GLY A 114 10.49 2.35 -7.55
N ASN A 115 11.10 2.24 -8.75
CA ASN A 115 10.43 2.43 -10.05
C ASN A 115 10.35 1.15 -10.88
N GLY A 116 10.52 -0.01 -10.26
CA GLY A 116 10.64 -1.30 -10.96
C GLY A 116 12.09 -1.67 -11.31
N GLY A 117 12.26 -2.71 -12.12
CA GLY A 117 13.60 -3.20 -12.54
C GLY A 117 14.34 -4.03 -11.48
N ALA A 118 13.71 -4.35 -10.35
CA ALA A 118 14.35 -5.13 -9.28
C ALA A 118 14.77 -6.52 -9.75
N SER A 119 14.00 -7.16 -10.62
CA SER A 119 14.31 -8.50 -11.13
C SER A 119 15.63 -8.53 -11.89
N GLU A 120 15.87 -7.58 -12.76
CA GLU A 120 17.11 -7.47 -13.53
C GLU A 120 18.30 -7.18 -12.62
N LEU A 121 18.12 -6.31 -11.63
CA LEU A 121 19.18 -6.00 -10.66
C LEU A 121 19.52 -7.22 -9.79
N ILE A 122 18.52 -7.99 -9.38
CA ILE A 122 18.70 -9.23 -8.61
C ILE A 122 19.44 -10.26 -9.45
N ILE A 123 19.02 -10.49 -10.70
CA ILE A 123 19.67 -11.45 -11.62
C ILE A 123 21.13 -11.07 -11.81
N ARG A 124 21.42 -9.84 -12.18
CA ARG A 124 22.81 -9.36 -12.34
C ARG A 124 23.62 -9.57 -11.07
N LYS A 125 23.04 -9.25 -9.90
CA LYS A 125 23.75 -9.45 -8.63
C LYS A 125 24.05 -10.90 -8.34
N ILE A 126 23.16 -11.83 -8.72
CA ILE A 126 23.38 -13.28 -8.58
C ILE A 126 24.48 -13.73 -9.55
N GLU A 127 24.42 -13.28 -10.81
CA GLU A 127 25.43 -13.60 -11.84
C GLU A 127 26.84 -13.10 -11.47
N ASP A 128 26.93 -11.89 -10.90
CA ASP A 128 28.17 -11.24 -10.49
C ASP A 128 28.72 -11.75 -9.13
N THR A 129 27.97 -12.60 -8.42
CA THR A 129 28.36 -13.07 -7.09
C THR A 129 29.00 -14.46 -7.19
N ASP A 130 30.23 -14.58 -6.64
CA ASP A 130 30.82 -15.88 -6.45
C ASP A 130 30.02 -16.68 -5.41
N LEU A 131 29.42 -17.76 -5.86
CA LEU A 131 28.60 -18.65 -5.04
C LEU A 131 29.39 -19.73 -4.32
N LEU A 132 30.71 -19.82 -4.57
CA LEU A 132 31.56 -20.77 -3.86
C LEU A 132 31.63 -20.37 -2.38
N ASN A 133 31.39 -21.35 -1.51
CA ASN A 133 31.40 -21.17 -0.04
C ASN A 133 30.34 -20.23 0.55
N ILE A 134 29.34 -19.79 -0.22
CA ILE A 134 28.30 -18.85 0.24
C ILE A 134 27.40 -19.44 1.35
N LEU A 135 27.39 -20.77 1.52
CA LEU A 135 26.59 -21.45 2.54
C LEU A 135 27.20 -21.32 3.94
N GLU A 136 28.49 -21.10 4.04
CA GLU A 136 29.17 -20.88 5.32
C GLU A 136 29.23 -19.38 5.60
N LYS A 137 28.36 -18.92 6.52
CA LYS A 137 28.33 -17.52 6.94
C LYS A 137 29.39 -17.28 8.00
N GLU A 138 30.39 -16.46 7.69
CA GLU A 138 31.27 -15.91 8.68
C GLU A 138 30.61 -14.73 9.40
N PHE A 139 30.98 -14.53 10.68
CA PHE A 139 30.51 -13.39 11.45
C PHE A 139 31.21 -12.12 10.94
N TYR A 140 30.44 -11.11 10.55
CA TYR A 140 30.99 -9.83 10.11
C TYR A 140 30.97 -8.83 11.27
N ASP A 141 32.14 -8.47 11.78
CA ASP A 141 32.28 -7.43 12.81
C ASP A 141 32.20 -6.04 12.18
N VAL A 142 31.13 -5.31 12.49
CA VAL A 142 30.99 -3.91 12.07
C VAL A 142 31.91 -3.05 12.94
N LYS A 143 32.90 -2.43 12.31
CA LYS A 143 33.74 -1.42 13.00
C LYS A 143 32.93 -0.14 13.16
N PHE A 144 32.57 0.18 14.40
CA PHE A 144 32.00 1.47 14.74
C PHE A 144 33.15 2.50 14.79
N SER A 145 33.08 3.52 13.93
CA SER A 145 33.94 4.69 13.95
C SER A 145 33.35 5.79 14.81
#